data_f27bbc57fa38ff3308e72baf6c42998b
#
_entry.id   f27bbc57fa38ff3308e72baf6c42998b
#
_cell.length_a   1.000
_cell.length_b   1.000
_cell.length_c   1.000
_cell.angle_alpha   90.00
_cell.angle_beta   90.00
_cell.angle_gamma   90.00
#
_symmetry.space_group_name_H-M   'P 1'
#
loop_
_entity.id
_entity.type
_entity.pdbx_description
1 polymer ?
#
loop_
_entity_poly.entity_id
_entity_poly.type
_entity_poly.pdbx_seq_one_letter_code
_entity_poly.pdbx_strand_id
1 'polypeptide(L)'
;MRRHLIRAFAVLAAAAFASTALAADKVRVGKAVPFAWTFTPIDVGIETGTFAKHGLELTVTGFAGDARMQQGLVSDSIDVSLGSGPGMGFLAKGVPAKAVAAMAGAPMNMSLVVNYDSPIKTLDDIKGKKIGITTVGSLTDWLLKRVVADKKWAPADVTAVTVGGMDSTKAALKTRQIDGVVIALELGYALEQAKEWRVLAPLAPFAPDFHTHVIYARDDLIAKKPDVVERFLRSWFETIAFMRANKERTVEITAKVLNLDKAVISRVYDEQIKIFTADGRFDPKALVVIRKSLVEMGILQQVPEDSVMFTTRFLPVKY
;
A
#
# COMPACT_ATOMS: atom_id res chain seq x y z
N MET A 1 7.98 -81.53 -7.60
CA MET A 1 7.28 -80.52 -8.41
C MET A 1 6.23 -79.84 -7.55
N ARG A 2 6.50 -78.74 -6.96
CA ARG A 2 5.57 -77.77 -6.26
C ARG A 2 6.39 -76.81 -5.41
N ARG A 3 7.10 -75.89 -6.03
CA ARG A 3 7.79 -74.79 -5.31
C ARG A 3 8.17 -73.63 -6.24
N HIS A 4 7.29 -73.13 -7.09
CA HIS A 4 7.56 -71.94 -7.91
C HIS A 4 6.27 -71.16 -8.30
N LEU A 5 5.39 -70.87 -7.37
CA LEU A 5 4.17 -70.11 -7.69
C LEU A 5 3.73 -69.07 -6.57
N ILE A 6 4.64 -68.54 -5.77
CA ILE A 6 4.32 -67.47 -4.77
C ILE A 6 5.44 -66.46 -4.81
N ARG A 7 5.67 -65.79 -5.93
CA ARG A 7 6.55 -64.57 -6.01
C ARG A 7 6.12 -63.59 -7.09
N ALA A 8 4.85 -63.47 -7.41
CA ALA A 8 4.37 -62.58 -8.47
C ALA A 8 3.21 -61.67 -8.06
N PHE A 9 3.01 -61.35 -6.75
CA PHE A 9 1.90 -60.46 -6.34
C PHE A 9 2.27 -59.41 -5.32
N ALA A 10 3.53 -58.98 -5.22
CA ALA A 10 3.98 -57.97 -4.26
C ALA A 10 4.64 -56.72 -4.91
N VAL A 11 4.35 -56.40 -6.17
CA VAL A 11 4.98 -55.24 -6.89
C VAL A 11 3.95 -54.31 -7.53
N LEU A 12 2.69 -54.31 -7.15
CA LEU A 12 1.68 -53.42 -7.76
C LEU A 12 0.87 -52.60 -6.74
N ALA A 13 1.47 -52.14 -5.65
CA ALA A 13 0.80 -51.25 -4.68
C ALA A 13 1.65 -50.05 -4.27
N ALA A 14 2.65 -49.68 -5.05
CA ALA A 14 3.46 -48.48 -4.85
C ALA A 14 3.26 -47.47 -5.98
N ALA A 15 2.02 -47.34 -6.47
CA ALA A 15 1.68 -46.36 -7.51
C ALA A 15 0.70 -45.33 -6.97
N ALA A 16 1.11 -44.08 -7.07
CA ALA A 16 0.25 -42.90 -7.16
C ALA A 16 -0.31 -42.28 -5.86
N PHE A 17 0.54 -41.88 -4.91
CA PHE A 17 0.35 -40.57 -4.33
C PHE A 17 1.27 -39.55 -5.05
N ALA A 18 1.11 -39.44 -6.36
CA ALA A 18 1.49 -38.24 -7.04
C ALA A 18 0.52 -37.17 -6.54
N SER A 19 0.89 -36.48 -5.44
CA SER A 19 0.30 -35.19 -5.12
C SER A 19 0.45 -34.37 -6.39
N THR A 20 -0.62 -34.18 -7.14
CA THR A 20 -0.69 -33.15 -8.16
C THR A 20 -0.45 -31.86 -7.41
N ALA A 21 0.80 -31.40 -7.37
CA ALA A 21 1.11 -30.05 -6.96
C ALA A 21 0.29 -29.17 -7.92
N LEU A 22 -0.87 -28.67 -7.46
CA LEU A 22 -1.62 -27.68 -8.20
C LEU A 22 -0.64 -26.56 -8.52
N ALA A 23 -0.50 -26.24 -9.81
CA ALA A 23 0.34 -25.13 -10.22
C ALA A 23 -0.10 -23.86 -9.44
N ALA A 24 0.86 -23.13 -8.90
CA ALA A 24 0.56 -21.92 -8.16
C ALA A 24 -0.19 -20.93 -9.05
N ASP A 25 -1.22 -20.28 -8.49
CA ASP A 25 -1.91 -19.20 -9.19
C ASP A 25 -0.99 -17.98 -9.30
N LYS A 26 -0.79 -17.51 -10.53
CA LYS A 26 -0.02 -16.31 -10.78
C LYS A 26 -0.88 -15.08 -10.52
N VAL A 27 -0.40 -14.16 -9.69
CA VAL A 27 -1.10 -12.93 -9.32
C VAL A 27 -0.17 -11.74 -9.58
N ARG A 28 -0.63 -10.81 -10.41
CA ARG A 28 0.08 -9.56 -10.72
C ARG A 28 -0.34 -8.49 -9.72
N VAL A 29 0.61 -8.01 -8.94
CA VAL A 29 0.34 -7.06 -7.84
C VAL A 29 0.97 -5.70 -8.13
N GLY A 30 0.17 -4.64 -8.02
CA GLY A 30 0.64 -3.25 -8.12
C GLY A 30 0.88 -2.64 -6.74
N LYS A 31 2.00 -1.90 -6.57
CA LYS A 31 2.21 -0.98 -5.44
C LYS A 31 2.06 0.45 -5.94
N ALA A 32 1.26 1.30 -5.27
CA ALA A 32 1.09 2.70 -5.67
C ALA A 32 2.44 3.45 -5.75
N VAL A 33 3.37 3.11 -4.85
CA VAL A 33 4.78 3.51 -4.92
C VAL A 33 5.66 2.34 -4.46
N PRO A 34 6.86 2.15 -5.04
CA PRO A 34 7.72 1.01 -4.70
C PRO A 34 8.41 1.14 -3.34
N PHE A 35 8.49 2.35 -2.79
CA PHE A 35 9.40 2.72 -1.69
C PHE A 35 8.71 2.95 -0.34
N ALA A 36 7.40 2.65 -0.19
CA ALA A 36 6.70 2.86 1.08
C ALA A 36 6.73 1.61 1.98
N TRP A 37 7.09 1.81 3.25
CA TRP A 37 7.06 0.79 4.31
C TRP A 37 5.75 0.00 4.35
N THR A 38 4.61 0.68 4.20
CA THR A 38 3.29 0.05 4.28
C THR A 38 3.02 -0.96 3.18
N PHE A 39 3.82 -0.99 2.11
CA PHE A 39 3.71 -1.98 1.04
C PHE A 39 4.72 -3.13 1.16
N THR A 40 5.69 -3.05 2.09
CA THR A 40 6.73 -4.08 2.25
C THR A 40 6.23 -5.42 2.80
N PRO A 41 5.04 -5.56 3.45
CA PRO A 41 4.53 -6.88 3.78
C PRO A 41 4.45 -7.84 2.59
N ILE A 42 4.21 -7.32 1.36
CA ILE A 42 4.24 -8.17 0.16
C ILE A 42 5.62 -8.78 -0.07
N ASP A 43 6.67 -7.97 0.07
CA ASP A 43 8.06 -8.39 -0.15
C ASP A 43 8.51 -9.33 0.98
N VAL A 44 8.14 -9.05 2.22
CA VAL A 44 8.40 -9.93 3.38
C VAL A 44 7.70 -11.28 3.18
N GLY A 45 6.44 -11.29 2.75
CA GLY A 45 5.68 -12.52 2.52
C GLY A 45 6.23 -13.35 1.36
N ILE A 46 6.78 -12.72 0.32
CA ILE A 46 7.49 -13.42 -0.77
C ILE A 46 8.78 -14.03 -0.24
N GLU A 47 9.62 -13.25 0.43
CA GLU A 47 10.93 -13.69 0.95
C GLU A 47 10.81 -14.79 2.02
N THR A 48 9.74 -14.78 2.82
CA THR A 48 9.44 -15.82 3.82
C THR A 48 8.69 -17.02 3.27
N GLY A 49 8.28 -16.98 1.99
CA GLY A 49 7.52 -18.05 1.35
C GLY A 49 6.04 -18.11 1.76
N THR A 50 5.51 -17.09 2.47
CA THR A 50 4.13 -17.11 2.96
C THR A 50 3.12 -17.19 1.82
N PHE A 51 3.30 -16.44 0.73
CA PHE A 51 2.43 -16.52 -0.44
C PHE A 51 2.54 -17.86 -1.17
N ALA A 52 3.76 -18.39 -1.31
CA ALA A 52 3.99 -19.70 -1.93
C ALA A 52 3.35 -20.83 -1.13
N LYS A 53 3.38 -20.78 0.21
CA LYS A 53 2.67 -21.70 1.12
C LYS A 53 1.17 -21.79 0.82
N HIS A 54 0.57 -20.67 0.41
CA HIS A 54 -0.83 -20.58 0.01
C HIS A 54 -1.06 -20.79 -1.50
N GLY A 55 -0.09 -21.32 -2.23
CA GLY A 55 -0.20 -21.65 -3.65
C GLY A 55 -0.30 -20.40 -4.54
N LEU A 56 0.36 -19.31 -4.17
CA LEU A 56 0.39 -18.06 -4.94
C LEU A 56 1.83 -17.74 -5.40
N GLU A 57 1.98 -17.44 -6.68
CA GLU A 57 3.19 -16.87 -7.29
C GLU A 57 2.94 -15.42 -7.65
N LEU A 58 3.66 -14.49 -7.02
CA LEU A 58 3.41 -13.06 -7.19
C LEU A 58 4.42 -12.41 -8.12
N THR A 59 3.92 -11.56 -9.03
CA THR A 59 4.72 -10.59 -9.77
C THR A 59 4.35 -9.19 -9.28
N VAL A 60 5.32 -8.45 -8.74
CA VAL A 60 5.07 -7.15 -8.12
C VAL A 60 5.62 -6.02 -8.99
N THR A 61 4.78 -5.02 -9.28
CA THR A 61 5.12 -3.83 -10.06
C THR A 61 4.91 -2.57 -9.23
N GLY A 62 5.93 -1.71 -9.14
CA GLY A 62 5.83 -0.39 -8.52
C GLY A 62 5.39 0.67 -9.53
N PHE A 63 4.48 1.55 -9.09
CA PHE A 63 3.98 2.67 -9.88
C PHE A 63 4.47 4.02 -9.32
N ALA A 64 4.14 5.10 -10.00
CA ALA A 64 4.46 6.46 -9.56
C ALA A 64 3.18 7.20 -9.11
N GLY A 65 2.43 6.59 -8.19
CA GLY A 65 1.20 7.13 -7.59
C GLY A 65 -0.05 6.31 -7.92
N ASP A 66 -1.10 6.50 -7.10
CA ASP A 66 -2.37 5.76 -7.22
C ASP A 66 -2.99 5.85 -8.61
N ALA A 67 -3.03 7.04 -9.23
CA ALA A 67 -3.68 7.19 -10.53
C ALA A 67 -3.08 6.27 -11.61
N ARG A 68 -1.74 6.14 -11.64
CA ARG A 68 -1.06 5.25 -12.59
C ARG A 68 -1.29 3.78 -12.26
N MET A 69 -1.30 3.44 -10.97
CA MET A 69 -1.60 2.08 -10.52
C MET A 69 -3.06 1.69 -10.86
N GLN A 70 -4.02 2.59 -10.68
CA GLN A 70 -5.42 2.36 -11.06
C GLN A 70 -5.57 2.15 -12.58
N GLN A 71 -4.78 2.84 -13.40
CA GLN A 71 -4.70 2.54 -14.85
C GLN A 71 -4.22 1.12 -15.12
N GLY A 72 -3.34 0.58 -14.28
CA GLY A 72 -2.90 -0.83 -14.34
C GLY A 72 -4.05 -1.81 -14.12
N LEU A 73 -4.99 -1.51 -13.22
CA LEU A 73 -6.22 -2.31 -13.04
C LEU A 73 -7.14 -2.22 -14.27
N VAL A 74 -7.29 -1.03 -14.84
CA VAL A 74 -8.13 -0.80 -16.05
C VAL A 74 -7.57 -1.55 -17.25
N SER A 75 -6.25 -1.52 -17.44
CA SER A 75 -5.58 -2.14 -18.60
C SER A 75 -5.31 -3.64 -18.44
N ASP A 76 -5.81 -4.27 -17.36
CA ASP A 76 -5.53 -5.68 -17.06
C ASP A 76 -4.04 -6.02 -16.94
N SER A 77 -3.20 -5.06 -16.53
CA SER A 77 -1.78 -5.32 -16.27
C SER A 77 -1.48 -5.80 -14.85
N ILE A 78 -2.41 -5.57 -13.91
CA ILE A 78 -2.37 -6.05 -12.52
C ILE A 78 -3.73 -6.56 -12.08
N ASP A 79 -3.74 -7.53 -11.17
CA ASP A 79 -4.94 -8.20 -10.64
C ASP A 79 -5.35 -7.67 -9.26
N VAL A 80 -4.34 -7.41 -8.43
CA VAL A 80 -4.46 -6.88 -7.07
C VAL A 80 -3.60 -5.63 -6.96
N SER A 81 -4.00 -4.66 -6.16
CA SER A 81 -3.17 -3.48 -5.93
C SER A 81 -3.19 -3.02 -4.48
N LEU A 82 -2.05 -2.48 -4.06
CA LEU A 82 -1.81 -1.89 -2.75
C LEU A 82 -1.82 -0.37 -2.92
N GLY A 83 -2.94 0.25 -2.57
CA GLY A 83 -3.16 1.67 -2.82
C GLY A 83 -3.71 2.41 -1.61
N SER A 84 -4.09 3.65 -1.79
CA SER A 84 -4.56 4.52 -0.71
C SER A 84 -6.07 4.47 -0.51
N GLY A 85 -6.55 4.85 0.70
CA GLY A 85 -7.97 5.05 0.96
C GLY A 85 -8.64 6.03 -0.01
N PRO A 86 -8.06 7.22 -0.28
CA PRO A 86 -8.55 8.15 -1.29
C PRO A 86 -8.64 7.56 -2.71
N GLY A 87 -7.81 6.57 -3.01
CA GLY A 87 -7.86 5.82 -4.27
C GLY A 87 -9.21 5.16 -4.55
N MET A 88 -10.06 4.95 -3.54
CA MET A 88 -11.45 4.51 -3.75
C MET A 88 -12.25 5.46 -4.65
N GLY A 89 -11.86 6.74 -4.74
CA GLY A 89 -12.47 7.69 -5.67
C GLY A 89 -12.31 7.31 -7.15
N PHE A 90 -11.27 6.57 -7.52
CA PHE A 90 -11.10 6.06 -8.88
C PHE A 90 -12.11 4.94 -9.19
N LEU A 91 -12.47 4.11 -8.20
CA LEU A 91 -13.49 3.07 -8.36
C LEU A 91 -14.85 3.70 -8.64
N ALA A 92 -15.19 4.78 -7.92
CA ALA A 92 -16.40 5.55 -8.17
C ALA A 92 -16.41 6.23 -9.57
N LYS A 93 -15.26 6.35 -10.22
CA LYS A 93 -15.10 6.83 -11.60
C LYS A 93 -15.04 5.70 -12.64
N GLY A 94 -15.33 4.46 -12.25
CA GLY A 94 -15.45 3.33 -13.16
C GLY A 94 -14.22 2.44 -13.30
N VAL A 95 -13.22 2.55 -12.42
CA VAL A 95 -12.16 1.53 -12.37
C VAL A 95 -12.78 0.19 -11.94
N PRO A 96 -12.61 -0.91 -12.72
CA PRO A 96 -13.28 -2.19 -12.49
C PRO A 96 -12.63 -3.00 -11.37
N ALA A 97 -12.71 -2.50 -10.15
CA ALA A 97 -12.14 -3.11 -8.96
C ALA A 97 -12.92 -2.71 -7.70
N LYS A 98 -12.67 -3.41 -6.59
CA LYS A 98 -13.16 -3.07 -5.24
C LYS A 98 -12.00 -3.05 -4.25
N ALA A 99 -12.10 -2.20 -3.23
CA ALA A 99 -11.30 -2.39 -2.03
C ALA A 99 -11.84 -3.62 -1.28
N VAL A 100 -10.97 -4.60 -1.03
CA VAL A 100 -11.32 -5.89 -0.43
C VAL A 100 -10.85 -6.03 1.01
N ALA A 101 -9.92 -5.18 1.45
CA ALA A 101 -9.48 -5.11 2.85
C ALA A 101 -8.81 -3.78 3.17
N ALA A 102 -8.97 -3.32 4.41
CA ALA A 102 -8.16 -2.25 4.98
C ALA A 102 -6.76 -2.78 5.31
N MET A 103 -5.72 -2.08 4.86
CA MET A 103 -4.32 -2.40 5.16
C MET A 103 -3.82 -1.67 6.38
N ALA A 104 -4.00 -0.35 6.40
CA ALA A 104 -3.40 0.56 7.35
C ALA A 104 -4.40 1.63 7.80
N GLY A 105 -4.32 1.98 9.08
CA GLY A 105 -5.16 3.00 9.72
C GLY A 105 -4.71 4.44 9.39
N ALA A 106 -4.74 5.31 10.38
CA ALA A 106 -4.34 6.72 10.27
C ALA A 106 -2.93 6.88 9.68
N PRO A 107 -2.64 7.96 8.93
CA PRO A 107 -1.41 8.11 8.13
C PRO A 107 -0.16 8.44 8.98
N MET A 108 0.15 7.59 9.94
CA MET A 108 1.32 7.71 10.82
C MET A 108 2.65 7.61 10.06
N ASN A 109 2.61 7.06 8.86
CA ASN A 109 3.75 6.88 7.97
C ASN A 109 3.94 8.03 6.97
N MET A 110 3.20 9.14 7.10
CA MET A 110 3.24 10.24 6.14
C MET A 110 3.71 11.54 6.78
N SER A 111 4.52 12.28 6.04
CA SER A 111 5.06 13.58 6.48
C SER A 111 5.12 14.57 5.33
N LEU A 112 5.18 15.85 5.67
CA LEU A 112 5.63 16.92 4.77
C LEU A 112 7.10 17.17 5.06
N VAL A 113 7.93 17.14 4.03
CA VAL A 113 9.37 17.42 4.12
C VAL A 113 9.74 18.61 3.25
N VAL A 114 10.82 19.28 3.60
CA VAL A 114 11.40 20.41 2.87
C VAL A 114 12.91 20.22 2.75
N ASN A 115 13.58 20.96 1.87
CA ASN A 115 15.05 20.96 1.82
C ASN A 115 15.62 21.30 3.19
N TYR A 116 16.76 20.71 3.53
CA TYR A 116 17.41 20.89 4.84
C TYR A 116 17.68 22.37 5.15
N ASP A 117 18.11 23.15 4.16
CA ASP A 117 18.39 24.57 4.23
C ASP A 117 17.18 25.49 3.97
N SER A 118 15.98 24.92 3.85
CA SER A 118 14.76 25.68 3.55
C SER A 118 14.44 26.70 4.64
N PRO A 119 14.00 27.92 4.28
CA PRO A 119 13.49 28.92 5.22
C PRO A 119 12.13 28.54 5.83
N ILE A 120 11.41 27.57 5.24
CA ILE A 120 10.13 27.08 5.74
C ILE A 120 10.36 26.36 7.06
N LYS A 121 9.81 26.81 8.18
CA LYS A 121 10.02 26.26 9.53
C LYS A 121 8.79 25.61 10.12
N THR A 122 7.61 26.03 9.70
CA THR A 122 6.30 25.60 10.19
C THR A 122 5.37 25.27 9.03
N LEU A 123 4.24 24.60 9.31
CA LEU A 123 3.21 24.39 8.30
C LEU A 123 2.57 25.70 7.80
N ASP A 124 2.60 26.77 8.59
CA ASP A 124 2.06 28.05 8.14
C ASP A 124 2.91 28.70 7.03
N ASP A 125 4.20 28.37 6.98
CA ASP A 125 5.11 28.88 5.96
C ASP A 125 4.90 28.25 4.56
N ILE A 126 4.07 27.18 4.45
CA ILE A 126 3.76 26.59 3.13
C ILE A 126 2.69 27.37 2.36
N LYS A 127 2.04 28.35 2.98
CA LYS A 127 1.09 29.22 2.28
C LYS A 127 1.82 29.97 1.14
N GLY A 128 1.25 29.94 -0.06
CA GLY A 128 1.86 30.48 -1.28
C GLY A 128 2.96 29.62 -1.89
N LYS A 129 3.21 28.42 -1.37
CA LYS A 129 4.29 27.52 -1.82
C LYS A 129 3.81 26.42 -2.75
N LYS A 130 4.77 25.82 -3.47
CA LYS A 130 4.59 24.68 -4.35
C LYS A 130 4.96 23.40 -3.62
N ILE A 131 3.99 22.54 -3.37
CA ILE A 131 4.19 21.27 -2.64
C ILE A 131 4.02 20.08 -3.57
N GLY A 132 5.03 19.25 -3.60
CA GLY A 132 5.05 18.02 -4.40
C GLY A 132 4.07 16.97 -3.87
N ILE A 133 3.38 16.32 -4.79
CA ILE A 133 2.51 15.17 -4.57
C ILE A 133 2.83 14.08 -5.60
N THR A 134 2.50 12.83 -5.32
CA THR A 134 2.72 11.76 -6.31
C THR A 134 1.84 11.92 -7.54
N THR A 135 0.52 11.96 -7.36
CA THR A 135 -0.48 12.18 -8.42
C THR A 135 -1.72 12.86 -7.84
N VAL A 136 -2.47 13.56 -8.66
CA VAL A 136 -3.78 14.11 -8.28
C VAL A 136 -4.73 12.96 -7.90
N GLY A 137 -5.47 13.12 -6.81
CA GLY A 137 -6.38 12.11 -6.26
C GLY A 137 -5.70 10.99 -5.45
N SER A 138 -4.36 11.04 -5.29
CA SER A 138 -3.61 10.11 -4.43
C SER A 138 -3.67 10.52 -2.96
N LEU A 139 -3.11 9.65 -2.08
CA LEU A 139 -2.96 9.94 -0.65
C LEU A 139 -2.22 11.26 -0.39
N THR A 140 -1.15 11.51 -1.13
CA THR A 140 -0.31 12.72 -0.93
C THR A 140 -1.05 14.00 -1.31
N ASP A 141 -1.85 13.98 -2.38
CA ASP A 141 -2.74 15.08 -2.75
C ASP A 141 -3.84 15.28 -1.70
N TRP A 142 -4.46 14.19 -1.27
CA TRP A 142 -5.50 14.22 -0.25
C TRP A 142 -4.99 14.82 1.07
N LEU A 143 -3.82 14.37 1.55
CA LEU A 143 -3.23 14.88 2.79
C LEU A 143 -2.88 16.37 2.70
N LEU A 144 -2.33 16.81 1.57
CA LEU A 144 -2.05 18.23 1.36
C LEU A 144 -3.33 19.06 1.44
N LYS A 145 -4.39 18.63 0.78
CA LYS A 145 -5.71 19.29 0.84
C LYS A 145 -6.30 19.30 2.25
N ARG A 146 -6.08 18.24 3.04
CA ARG A 146 -6.48 18.21 4.46
C ARG A 146 -5.74 19.25 5.28
N VAL A 147 -4.43 19.42 5.08
CA VAL A 147 -3.66 20.48 5.74
C VAL A 147 -4.23 21.85 5.38
N VAL A 148 -4.49 22.11 4.10
CA VAL A 148 -5.07 23.37 3.61
C VAL A 148 -6.44 23.64 4.26
N ALA A 149 -7.30 22.61 4.33
CA ALA A 149 -8.63 22.72 4.92
C ALA A 149 -8.56 22.93 6.44
N ASP A 150 -7.68 22.23 7.17
CA ASP A 150 -7.47 22.41 8.61
C ASP A 150 -7.03 23.84 8.96
N LYS A 151 -6.14 24.39 8.13
CA LYS A 151 -5.68 25.78 8.25
C LYS A 151 -6.74 26.80 7.82
N LYS A 152 -7.89 26.39 7.32
CA LYS A 152 -8.95 27.24 6.77
C LYS A 152 -8.45 28.16 5.64
N TRP A 153 -7.51 27.68 4.86
CA TRP A 153 -6.99 28.38 3.68
C TRP A 153 -7.84 28.08 2.45
N ALA A 154 -7.78 29.00 1.46
CA ALA A 154 -8.36 28.70 0.15
C ALA A 154 -7.55 27.59 -0.54
N PRO A 155 -8.18 26.72 -1.36
CA PRO A 155 -7.47 25.67 -2.10
C PRO A 155 -6.30 26.18 -2.93
N ALA A 156 -6.37 27.40 -3.45
CA ALA A 156 -5.32 28.05 -4.25
C ALA A 156 -4.16 28.60 -3.41
N ASP A 157 -4.27 28.65 -2.08
CA ASP A 157 -3.21 29.16 -1.20
C ASP A 157 -1.98 28.24 -1.17
N VAL A 158 -2.09 26.99 -1.62
CA VAL A 158 -0.96 26.07 -1.77
C VAL A 158 -1.08 25.37 -3.13
N THR A 159 -0.01 25.42 -3.93
CA THR A 159 0.01 24.79 -5.24
C THR A 159 0.49 23.33 -5.14
N ALA A 160 -0.37 22.38 -5.43
CA ALA A 160 0.00 20.97 -5.56
C ALA A 160 0.72 20.73 -6.91
N VAL A 161 1.92 20.14 -6.88
CA VAL A 161 2.70 19.82 -8.08
C VAL A 161 2.90 18.32 -8.18
N THR A 162 2.44 17.71 -9.26
CA THR A 162 2.66 16.27 -9.51
C THR A 162 4.13 16.01 -9.84
N VAL A 163 4.82 15.27 -8.97
CA VAL A 163 6.23 14.89 -9.15
C VAL A 163 6.42 13.39 -9.44
N GLY A 164 5.42 12.57 -9.15
CA GLY A 164 5.44 11.13 -9.43
C GLY A 164 6.42 10.36 -8.55
N GLY A 165 7.48 9.79 -9.16
CA GLY A 165 8.44 8.91 -8.48
C GLY A 165 9.52 9.64 -7.69
N MET A 166 10.39 8.85 -7.02
CA MET A 166 11.43 9.37 -6.11
C MET A 166 12.48 10.24 -6.82
N ASP A 167 12.96 9.81 -8.00
CA ASP A 167 14.02 10.54 -8.69
C ASP A 167 13.55 11.92 -9.17
N SER A 168 12.34 12.00 -9.72
CA SER A 168 11.73 13.27 -10.09
C SER A 168 11.44 14.15 -8.87
N THR A 169 11.05 13.56 -7.74
CA THR A 169 10.86 14.27 -6.47
C THR A 169 12.17 14.89 -5.98
N LYS A 170 13.26 14.11 -5.96
CA LYS A 170 14.59 14.61 -5.58
C LYS A 170 15.06 15.72 -6.50
N ALA A 171 14.89 15.53 -7.81
CA ALA A 171 15.24 16.56 -8.79
C ALA A 171 14.46 17.86 -8.60
N ALA A 172 13.13 17.77 -8.41
CA ALA A 172 12.26 18.92 -8.23
C ALA A 172 12.59 19.73 -6.95
N LEU A 173 12.90 19.05 -5.83
CA LEU A 173 13.35 19.72 -4.60
C LEU A 173 14.74 20.35 -4.76
N LYS A 174 15.69 19.63 -5.36
CA LYS A 174 17.05 20.11 -5.58
C LYS A 174 17.09 21.37 -6.48
N THR A 175 16.25 21.40 -7.51
CA THR A 175 16.13 22.55 -8.42
C THR A 175 15.16 23.63 -7.94
N ARG A 176 14.57 23.45 -6.75
CA ARG A 176 13.58 24.37 -6.16
C ARG A 176 12.35 24.60 -7.06
N GLN A 177 12.01 23.63 -7.90
CA GLN A 177 10.73 23.61 -8.63
C GLN A 177 9.54 23.39 -7.68
N ILE A 178 9.80 22.73 -6.54
CA ILE A 178 8.89 22.59 -5.40
C ILE A 178 9.61 23.05 -4.14
N ASP A 179 8.84 23.58 -3.18
CA ASP A 179 9.34 24.07 -1.89
C ASP A 179 9.34 23.00 -0.80
N GLY A 180 8.50 21.97 -0.97
CA GLY A 180 8.37 20.80 -0.10
C GLY A 180 7.62 19.67 -0.80
N VAL A 181 7.48 18.53 -0.13
CA VAL A 181 6.76 17.38 -0.68
C VAL A 181 6.07 16.57 0.42
N VAL A 182 4.90 16.04 0.14
CA VAL A 182 4.25 15.03 0.98
C VAL A 182 4.80 13.65 0.60
N ILE A 183 5.42 12.96 1.58
CA ILE A 183 6.14 11.72 1.33
C ILE A 183 6.05 10.76 2.52
N ALA A 184 6.38 9.50 2.27
CA ALA A 184 6.51 8.48 3.31
C ALA A 184 7.62 8.84 4.31
N LEU A 185 7.35 8.66 5.60
CA LEU A 185 8.17 9.15 6.71
C LEU A 185 9.56 8.50 6.75
N GLU A 186 9.67 7.22 6.35
CA GLU A 186 10.94 6.49 6.27
C GLU A 186 11.95 7.16 5.33
N LEU A 187 11.46 7.73 4.25
CA LEU A 187 12.29 8.49 3.32
C LEU A 187 12.68 9.84 3.91
N GLY A 188 11.73 10.47 4.63
CA GLY A 188 12.01 11.68 5.39
C GLY A 188 13.16 11.47 6.37
N TYR A 189 13.16 10.37 7.14
CA TYR A 189 14.22 10.03 8.09
C TYR A 189 15.56 9.74 7.42
N ALA A 190 15.57 8.96 6.33
CA ALA A 190 16.79 8.64 5.60
C ALA A 190 17.47 9.91 5.02
N LEU A 191 16.68 10.82 4.47
CA LEU A 191 17.17 12.05 3.87
C LEU A 191 17.51 13.13 4.92
N GLU A 192 16.86 13.10 6.08
CA GLU A 192 17.22 13.95 7.23
C GLU A 192 18.58 13.54 7.80
N GLN A 193 18.84 12.23 7.91
CA GLN A 193 20.16 11.71 8.32
C GLN A 193 21.26 12.14 7.35
N ALA A 194 20.96 12.18 6.04
CA ALA A 194 21.87 12.67 5.00
C ALA A 194 21.98 14.21 4.96
N LYS A 195 21.21 14.95 5.76
CA LYS A 195 21.09 16.42 5.73
C LYS A 195 20.69 16.98 4.36
N GLU A 196 19.97 16.19 3.58
CA GLU A 196 19.41 16.64 2.30
C GLU A 196 18.07 17.33 2.50
N TRP A 197 17.20 16.72 3.33
CA TRP A 197 15.86 17.19 3.65
C TRP A 197 15.67 17.20 5.15
N ARG A 198 14.56 17.79 5.61
CA ARG A 198 14.09 17.62 6.98
C ARG A 198 12.59 17.45 7.02
N VAL A 199 12.13 16.69 7.98
CA VAL A 199 10.71 16.55 8.28
C VAL A 199 10.19 17.88 8.84
N LEU A 200 9.25 18.49 8.14
CA LEU A 200 8.58 19.71 8.61
C LEU A 200 7.48 19.36 9.60
N ALA A 201 6.63 18.40 9.26
CA ALA A 201 5.56 17.92 10.12
C ALA A 201 5.10 16.51 9.77
N PRO A 202 4.72 15.66 10.75
CA PRO A 202 3.95 14.45 10.52
C PRO A 202 2.50 14.82 10.15
N LEU A 203 1.85 14.00 9.32
CA LEU A 203 0.51 14.28 8.80
C LEU A 203 -0.62 13.45 9.45
N ALA A 204 -0.29 12.52 10.36
CA ALA A 204 -1.29 11.77 11.11
C ALA A 204 -2.34 12.62 11.83
N PRO A 205 -2.00 13.75 12.46
CA PRO A 205 -2.99 14.59 13.16
C PRO A 205 -4.10 15.13 12.27
N PHE A 206 -3.88 15.25 10.97
CA PHE A 206 -4.85 15.78 10.01
C PHE A 206 -5.88 14.74 9.54
N ALA A 207 -5.68 13.44 9.87
CA ALA A 207 -6.55 12.36 9.47
C ALA A 207 -6.60 11.23 10.53
N PRO A 208 -7.12 11.49 11.75
CA PRO A 208 -7.10 10.50 12.84
C PRO A 208 -7.99 9.28 12.56
N ASP A 209 -9.17 9.48 11.96
CA ASP A 209 -10.10 8.42 11.57
C ASP A 209 -9.97 8.18 10.06
N PHE A 210 -9.03 7.31 9.67
CA PHE A 210 -8.71 7.16 8.26
C PHE A 210 -8.15 5.79 7.90
N HIS A 211 -8.35 5.36 6.65
CA HIS A 211 -7.60 4.28 6.03
C HIS A 211 -6.54 4.86 5.10
N THR A 212 -5.30 4.87 5.56
CA THR A 212 -4.16 5.32 4.76
C THR A 212 -4.00 4.46 3.52
N HIS A 213 -4.08 3.13 3.71
CA HIS A 213 -3.95 2.18 2.61
C HIS A 213 -5.00 1.07 2.68
N VAL A 214 -5.37 0.58 1.50
CA VAL A 214 -6.30 -0.52 1.29
C VAL A 214 -5.79 -1.46 0.19
N ILE A 215 -6.24 -2.71 0.22
CA ILE A 215 -6.00 -3.70 -0.83
C ILE A 215 -7.19 -3.64 -1.80
N TYR A 216 -6.90 -3.50 -3.09
CA TYR A 216 -7.87 -3.58 -4.16
C TYR A 216 -7.71 -4.89 -4.91
N ALA A 217 -8.82 -5.44 -5.39
CA ALA A 217 -8.83 -6.55 -6.34
C ALA A 217 -9.76 -6.22 -7.50
N ARG A 218 -9.42 -6.66 -8.70
CA ARG A 218 -10.26 -6.49 -9.88
C ARG A 218 -11.58 -7.24 -9.74
N ASP A 219 -12.65 -6.67 -10.31
CA ASP A 219 -13.99 -7.25 -10.26
C ASP A 219 -14.05 -8.65 -10.88
N ASP A 220 -13.31 -8.89 -11.96
CA ASP A 220 -13.27 -10.20 -12.61
C ASP A 220 -12.49 -11.24 -11.78
N LEU A 221 -11.43 -10.85 -11.06
CA LEU A 221 -10.74 -11.73 -10.10
C LEU A 221 -11.69 -12.11 -8.96
N ILE A 222 -12.40 -11.11 -8.39
CA ILE A 222 -13.40 -11.32 -7.32
C ILE A 222 -14.52 -12.26 -7.77
N ALA A 223 -14.97 -12.14 -9.02
CA ALA A 223 -16.07 -12.94 -9.56
C ALA A 223 -15.65 -14.36 -9.96
N LYS A 224 -14.51 -14.51 -10.65
CA LYS A 224 -14.08 -15.75 -11.28
C LYS A 224 -13.18 -16.63 -10.39
N LYS A 225 -12.37 -16.00 -9.52
CA LYS A 225 -11.38 -16.66 -8.66
C LYS A 225 -11.38 -16.07 -7.23
N PRO A 226 -12.53 -16.09 -6.52
CA PRO A 226 -12.62 -15.52 -5.17
C PRO A 226 -11.68 -16.21 -4.17
N ASP A 227 -11.38 -17.49 -4.35
CA ASP A 227 -10.42 -18.25 -3.56
C ASP A 227 -8.99 -17.68 -3.66
N VAL A 228 -8.61 -17.15 -4.83
CA VAL A 228 -7.31 -16.46 -5.00
C VAL A 228 -7.26 -15.20 -4.15
N VAL A 229 -8.34 -14.41 -4.12
CA VAL A 229 -8.44 -13.24 -3.27
C VAL A 229 -8.35 -13.63 -1.79
N GLU A 230 -9.08 -14.67 -1.35
CA GLU A 230 -9.03 -15.17 0.03
C GLU A 230 -7.63 -15.62 0.43
N ARG A 231 -6.94 -16.41 -0.42
CA ARG A 231 -5.57 -16.87 -0.17
C ARG A 231 -4.58 -15.71 -0.15
N PHE A 232 -4.75 -14.71 -1.01
CA PHE A 232 -3.93 -13.49 -1.01
C PHE A 232 -4.09 -12.72 0.30
N LEU A 233 -5.31 -12.45 0.72
CA LEU A 233 -5.58 -11.75 1.97
C LEU A 233 -5.09 -12.53 3.19
N ARG A 234 -5.29 -13.84 3.23
CA ARG A 234 -4.74 -14.71 4.29
C ARG A 234 -3.22 -14.58 4.36
N SER A 235 -2.54 -14.71 3.21
CA SER A 235 -1.08 -14.57 3.15
C SER A 235 -0.59 -13.20 3.61
N TRP A 236 -1.31 -12.14 3.23
CA TRP A 236 -1.02 -10.78 3.65
C TRP A 236 -1.07 -10.64 5.18
N PHE A 237 -2.16 -11.06 5.82
CA PHE A 237 -2.33 -10.92 7.28
C PHE A 237 -1.46 -11.90 8.07
N GLU A 238 -1.19 -13.10 7.57
CA GLU A 238 -0.19 -14.01 8.14
C GLU A 238 1.21 -13.37 8.09
N THR A 239 1.55 -12.68 7.01
CA THR A 239 2.80 -11.92 6.92
C THR A 239 2.85 -10.78 7.93
N ILE A 240 1.75 -10.04 8.14
CA ILE A 240 1.70 -9.00 9.20
C ILE A 240 1.94 -9.62 10.59
N ALA A 241 1.34 -10.77 10.88
CA ALA A 241 1.59 -11.49 12.13
C ALA A 241 3.06 -11.91 12.27
N PHE A 242 3.66 -12.44 11.19
CA PHE A 242 5.09 -12.75 11.15
C PHE A 242 5.94 -11.50 11.42
N MET A 243 5.66 -10.39 10.77
CA MET A 243 6.39 -9.12 10.95
C MET A 243 6.33 -8.65 12.40
N ARG A 244 5.18 -8.77 13.06
CA ARG A 244 5.01 -8.40 14.48
C ARG A 244 5.83 -9.28 15.42
N ALA A 245 5.97 -10.56 15.10
CA ALA A 245 6.70 -11.53 15.91
C ALA A 245 8.22 -11.54 15.62
N ASN A 246 8.66 -11.02 14.47
CA ASN A 246 10.05 -11.18 13.98
C ASN A 246 10.63 -9.86 13.49
N LYS A 247 10.84 -8.91 14.43
CA LYS A 247 11.35 -7.56 14.12
C LYS A 247 12.65 -7.58 13.33
N GLU A 248 13.67 -8.31 13.79
CA GLU A 248 14.99 -8.30 13.17
C GLU A 248 14.94 -8.77 11.70
N ARG A 249 14.23 -9.87 11.45
CA ARG A 249 14.08 -10.39 10.08
C ARG A 249 13.27 -9.46 9.20
N THR A 250 12.23 -8.84 9.75
CA THR A 250 11.42 -7.83 9.04
C THR A 250 12.26 -6.61 8.65
N VAL A 251 13.06 -6.10 9.59
CA VAL A 251 13.96 -4.96 9.36
C VAL A 251 15.00 -5.31 8.30
N GLU A 252 15.60 -6.49 8.35
CA GLU A 252 16.58 -6.96 7.38
C GLU A 252 16.02 -6.99 5.96
N ILE A 253 14.87 -7.66 5.77
CA ILE A 253 14.22 -7.78 4.46
C ILE A 253 13.82 -6.40 3.95
N THR A 254 13.16 -5.60 4.78
CA THR A 254 12.67 -4.28 4.39
C THR A 254 13.79 -3.31 4.04
N ALA A 255 14.87 -3.30 4.81
CA ALA A 255 16.05 -2.46 4.53
C ALA A 255 16.65 -2.79 3.14
N LYS A 256 16.75 -4.07 2.81
CA LYS A 256 17.20 -4.55 1.49
C LYS A 256 16.24 -4.10 0.37
N VAL A 257 14.94 -4.30 0.57
CA VAL A 257 13.89 -3.98 -0.43
C VAL A 257 13.82 -2.48 -0.71
N LEU A 258 13.85 -1.66 0.34
CA LEU A 258 13.75 -0.21 0.22
C LEU A 258 15.11 0.47 -0.07
N ASN A 259 16.21 -0.29 -0.01
CA ASN A 259 17.59 0.22 -0.10
C ASN A 259 17.84 1.36 0.89
N LEU A 260 17.45 1.13 2.17
CA LEU A 260 17.60 2.07 3.27
C LEU A 260 18.42 1.45 4.41
N ASP A 261 19.02 2.30 5.23
CA ASP A 261 19.77 1.88 6.40
C ASP A 261 18.90 1.10 7.39
N LYS A 262 19.45 0.01 7.96
CA LYS A 262 18.74 -0.83 8.94
C LYS A 262 18.31 -0.05 10.18
N ALA A 263 19.10 0.94 10.62
CA ALA A 263 18.73 1.76 11.77
C ALA A 263 17.50 2.62 11.49
N VAL A 264 17.40 3.19 10.27
CA VAL A 264 16.21 3.91 9.81
C VAL A 264 14.99 2.99 9.81
N ILE A 265 15.11 1.79 9.22
CA ILE A 265 14.00 0.83 9.15
C ILE A 265 13.63 0.29 10.53
N SER A 266 14.59 0.09 11.43
CA SER A 266 14.30 -0.32 12.83
C SER A 266 13.47 0.74 13.55
N ARG A 267 13.81 2.03 13.39
CA ARG A 267 13.02 3.13 13.92
C ARG A 267 11.60 3.14 13.33
N VAL A 268 11.49 3.04 12.02
CA VAL A 268 10.19 2.97 11.31
C VAL A 268 9.35 1.79 11.81
N TYR A 269 9.96 0.62 11.98
CA TYR A 269 9.26 -0.55 12.52
C TYR A 269 8.67 -0.24 13.91
N ASP A 270 9.45 0.30 14.84
CA ASP A 270 8.99 0.58 16.21
C ASP A 270 7.84 1.58 16.25
N GLU A 271 7.89 2.60 15.40
CA GLU A 271 6.87 3.63 15.32
C GLU A 271 5.60 3.16 14.58
N GLN A 272 5.75 2.34 13.53
CA GLN A 272 4.72 2.14 12.54
C GLN A 272 4.18 0.70 12.42
N ILE A 273 4.75 -0.32 13.06
CA ILE A 273 4.23 -1.70 12.92
C ILE A 273 2.75 -1.81 13.33
N LYS A 274 2.29 -0.95 14.21
CA LYS A 274 0.91 -0.87 14.68
C LYS A 274 -0.08 -0.25 13.68
N ILE A 275 0.41 0.37 12.59
CA ILE A 275 -0.46 0.99 11.58
C ILE A 275 -1.31 -0.06 10.83
N PHE A 276 -0.77 -1.28 10.69
CA PHE A 276 -1.45 -2.37 10.00
C PHE A 276 -2.70 -2.81 10.75
N THR A 277 -3.80 -3.03 10.03
CA THR A 277 -5.01 -3.60 10.59
C THR A 277 -4.77 -5.07 11.00
N ALA A 278 -5.65 -5.59 11.86
CA ALA A 278 -5.49 -6.97 12.34
C ALA A 278 -6.06 -8.01 11.39
N ASP A 279 -7.18 -7.71 10.73
CA ASP A 279 -7.98 -8.67 9.97
C ASP A 279 -8.66 -8.07 8.73
N GLY A 280 -8.24 -6.89 8.32
CA GLY A 280 -8.70 -6.23 7.09
C GLY A 280 -10.04 -5.53 7.19
N ARG A 281 -10.75 -5.56 8.33
CA ARG A 281 -12.03 -4.86 8.48
C ARG A 281 -11.88 -3.37 8.26
N PHE A 282 -12.83 -2.80 7.54
CA PHE A 282 -12.91 -1.36 7.38
C PHE A 282 -13.51 -0.72 8.64
N ASP A 283 -12.87 0.36 9.10
CA ASP A 283 -13.44 1.22 10.13
C ASP A 283 -14.56 2.08 9.49
N PRO A 284 -15.80 1.98 9.98
CA PRO A 284 -16.91 2.78 9.45
C PRO A 284 -16.67 4.30 9.51
N LYS A 285 -15.99 4.79 10.54
CA LYS A 285 -15.64 6.21 10.66
C LYS A 285 -14.68 6.64 9.55
N ALA A 286 -13.65 5.82 9.29
CA ALA A 286 -12.70 6.09 8.21
C ALA A 286 -13.38 6.10 6.84
N LEU A 287 -14.30 5.18 6.57
CA LEU A 287 -15.08 5.17 5.33
C LEU A 287 -15.91 6.43 5.16
N VAL A 288 -16.57 6.91 6.23
CA VAL A 288 -17.34 8.16 6.20
C VAL A 288 -16.43 9.34 5.85
N VAL A 289 -15.25 9.44 6.50
CA VAL A 289 -14.27 10.51 6.23
C VAL A 289 -13.80 10.46 4.78
N ILE A 290 -13.42 9.29 4.28
CA ILE A 290 -12.97 9.13 2.88
C ILE A 290 -14.08 9.57 1.92
N ARG A 291 -15.28 9.03 2.04
CA ARG A 291 -16.40 9.32 1.12
C ARG A 291 -16.74 10.82 1.06
N LYS A 292 -16.89 11.45 2.22
CA LYS A 292 -17.19 12.89 2.29
C LYS A 292 -16.07 13.73 1.68
N SER A 293 -14.82 13.41 2.02
CA SER A 293 -13.67 14.16 1.53
C SER A 293 -13.50 14.11 0.02
N LEU A 294 -13.92 13.03 -0.64
CA LEU A 294 -13.89 12.94 -2.11
C LEU A 294 -14.76 14.02 -2.78
N VAL A 295 -15.88 14.37 -2.15
CA VAL A 295 -16.75 15.46 -2.63
C VAL A 295 -16.22 16.83 -2.20
N GLU A 296 -15.87 17.00 -0.93
CA GLU A 296 -15.33 18.25 -0.38
C GLU A 296 -14.09 18.74 -1.14
N MET A 297 -13.28 17.78 -1.63
CA MET A 297 -12.06 18.08 -2.41
C MET A 297 -12.28 18.14 -3.93
N GLY A 298 -13.56 18.09 -4.38
CA GLY A 298 -13.90 18.16 -5.79
C GLY A 298 -13.44 16.95 -6.64
N ILE A 299 -13.12 15.83 -6.00
CA ILE A 299 -12.76 14.58 -6.70
C ILE A 299 -13.99 13.94 -7.32
N LEU A 300 -15.11 13.96 -6.59
CA LEU A 300 -16.43 13.50 -7.04
C LEU A 300 -17.46 14.60 -6.89
N GLN A 301 -18.55 14.52 -7.66
CA GLN A 301 -19.68 15.46 -7.59
C GLN A 301 -20.67 15.12 -6.48
N GLN A 302 -20.74 13.84 -6.10
CA GLN A 302 -21.63 13.33 -5.06
C GLN A 302 -20.94 12.22 -4.25
N VAL A 303 -21.44 12.01 -3.03
CA VAL A 303 -20.93 10.92 -2.16
C VAL A 303 -21.27 9.57 -2.81
N PRO A 304 -20.26 8.73 -3.10
CA PRO A 304 -20.49 7.46 -3.77
C PRO A 304 -21.15 6.44 -2.84
N GLU A 305 -21.86 5.48 -3.44
CA GLU A 305 -22.36 4.31 -2.73
C GLU A 305 -21.23 3.39 -2.30
N ASP A 306 -21.36 2.77 -1.14
CA ASP A 306 -20.37 1.86 -0.56
C ASP A 306 -20.05 0.69 -1.50
N SER A 307 -21.09 0.10 -2.13
CA SER A 307 -20.97 -1.04 -3.03
C SER A 307 -20.13 -0.76 -4.29
N VAL A 308 -19.98 0.51 -4.65
CA VAL A 308 -19.13 0.91 -5.78
C VAL A 308 -17.65 0.87 -5.36
N MET A 309 -17.34 1.21 -4.11
CA MET A 309 -15.96 1.41 -3.64
C MET A 309 -15.35 0.17 -3.00
N PHE A 310 -16.11 -0.59 -2.22
CA PHE A 310 -15.55 -1.72 -1.47
C PHE A 310 -16.52 -2.88 -1.33
N THR A 311 -15.99 -4.02 -0.89
CA THR A 311 -16.77 -5.19 -0.49
C THR A 311 -16.23 -5.76 0.82
N THR A 312 -17.13 -6.26 1.66
CA THR A 312 -16.79 -6.94 2.91
C THR A 312 -16.83 -8.47 2.78
N ARG A 313 -17.02 -8.99 1.56
CA ARG A 313 -17.19 -10.43 1.27
C ARG A 313 -16.12 -11.31 1.90
N PHE A 314 -14.89 -10.82 1.99
CA PHE A 314 -13.70 -11.56 2.43
C PHE A 314 -13.32 -11.27 3.89
N LEU A 315 -14.15 -10.50 4.63
CA LEU A 315 -13.81 -9.99 5.96
C LEU A 315 -14.71 -10.56 7.06
N PRO A 316 -14.21 -10.74 8.31
CA PRO A 316 -12.80 -10.58 8.67
C PRO A 316 -11.93 -11.70 8.09
N VAL A 317 -10.69 -11.38 7.74
CA VAL A 317 -9.74 -12.38 7.28
C VAL A 317 -9.32 -13.27 8.44
N LYS A 318 -9.41 -14.60 8.24
CA LYS A 318 -8.94 -15.61 9.20
C LYS A 318 -7.63 -16.22 8.67
N TYR A 319 -6.57 -16.22 9.49
CA TYR A 319 -5.22 -16.68 9.10
C TYR A 319 -4.51 -17.38 10.26
#